data_9e7cfc6cd0f226093d89a510b963332d
#
_entry.id   9e7cfc6cd0f226093d89a510b963332d
#
_cell.length_a   1.000
_cell.length_b   1.000
_cell.length_c   1.000
_cell.angle_alpha   90.00
_cell.angle_beta   90.00
_cell.angle_gamma   90.00
#
_symmetry.space_group_name_H-M   'P 1'
#
loop_
_entity.id
_entity.type
_entity.pdbx_description
1 polymer ?
#
loop_
_entity_poly.entity_id
_entity_poly.type
_entity_poly.pdbx_seq_one_letter_code
_entity_poly.pdbx_strand_id
1 'polypeptide(L)'
;DKIPVTSTGKVRKELQKITLKDTKWRRKVSACNTIKPSVYNMLVEAFAGGYTHANYIFTDEVFKNVDSFDETSAYPYVLVTRRFPMKDFRECRIKKREDMLPNFAYLIRVKFYNIKCKYYNNFISASKCNNFAGGKLDNGRIIKAKEIDITLTDIDFKFILDTYDCERYEITQSYYAIYEYLPNQFINFVLEKYVNKTKFKGVKG
;
A
#
# COMPACT_ATOMS: atom_id res chain seq x y z
N ASP A 1 -16.67 3.77 -31.46
CA ASP A 1 -15.91 4.12 -30.26
C ASP A 1 -16.84 4.72 -29.22
N LYS A 2 -17.09 3.99 -28.12
CA LYS A 2 -17.88 4.51 -26.99
C LYS A 2 -17.09 5.62 -26.29
N ILE A 3 -17.68 6.81 -26.16
CA ILE A 3 -17.09 7.92 -25.43
C ILE A 3 -17.01 7.53 -23.94
N PRO A 4 -15.85 7.66 -23.28
CA PRO A 4 -15.75 7.36 -21.86
C PRO A 4 -16.53 8.40 -21.05
N VAL A 5 -17.40 7.91 -20.18
CA VAL A 5 -18.28 8.75 -19.34
C VAL A 5 -17.52 9.49 -18.24
N THR A 6 -16.29 9.05 -17.90
CA THR A 6 -15.46 9.63 -16.84
C THR A 6 -14.06 9.96 -17.35
N SER A 7 -13.41 10.95 -16.72
CA SER A 7 -11.99 11.30 -16.97
C SER A 7 -11.06 10.10 -16.74
N THR A 8 -11.31 9.31 -15.70
CA THR A 8 -10.58 8.07 -15.40
C THR A 8 -10.72 7.05 -16.52
N GLY A 9 -11.93 6.90 -17.08
CA GLY A 9 -12.18 6.02 -18.23
C GLY A 9 -11.43 6.44 -19.47
N LYS A 10 -11.28 7.76 -19.72
CA LYS A 10 -10.49 8.31 -20.81
C LYS A 10 -9.00 7.96 -20.66
N VAL A 11 -8.42 8.25 -19.51
CA VAL A 11 -7.02 7.93 -19.19
C VAL A 11 -6.74 6.43 -19.32
N ARG A 12 -7.65 5.58 -18.83
CA ARG A 12 -7.53 4.12 -18.94
C ARG A 12 -7.51 3.65 -20.41
N LYS A 13 -8.39 4.21 -21.26
CA LYS A 13 -8.39 3.88 -22.71
C LYS A 13 -7.12 4.33 -23.41
N GLU A 14 -6.59 5.50 -23.08
CA GLU A 14 -5.32 5.99 -23.63
C GLU A 14 -4.16 5.08 -23.22
N LEU A 15 -4.07 4.70 -21.95
CA LEU A 15 -3.06 3.75 -21.46
C LEU A 15 -3.18 2.39 -22.14
N GLN A 16 -4.41 1.87 -22.35
CA GLN A 16 -4.64 0.62 -23.07
C GLN A 16 -4.14 0.68 -24.52
N LYS A 17 -4.32 1.81 -25.22
CA LYS A 17 -3.81 1.97 -26.59
C LYS A 17 -2.29 1.86 -26.66
N ILE A 18 -1.59 2.38 -25.67
CA ILE A 18 -0.13 2.29 -25.57
C ILE A 18 0.30 0.84 -25.26
N THR A 19 -0.36 0.22 -24.27
CA THR A 19 0.00 -1.12 -23.79
C THR A 19 -0.31 -2.21 -24.83
N LEU A 20 -1.39 -2.06 -25.59
CA LEU A 20 -1.77 -3.06 -26.62
C LEU A 20 -0.82 -3.10 -27.82
N LYS A 21 -0.07 -2.04 -28.08
CA LYS A 21 0.92 -1.97 -29.18
C LYS A 21 2.24 -2.67 -28.83
N ASP A 22 2.58 -2.77 -27.55
CA ASP A 22 3.84 -3.36 -27.09
C ASP A 22 3.63 -4.80 -26.57
N THR A 23 4.16 -5.77 -27.32
CA THR A 23 4.03 -7.20 -26.98
C THR A 23 4.81 -7.57 -25.71
N LYS A 24 5.96 -6.92 -25.45
CA LYS A 24 6.75 -7.15 -24.22
C LYS A 24 5.99 -6.64 -23.00
N TRP A 25 5.40 -5.45 -23.12
CA TRP A 25 4.53 -4.90 -22.08
C TRP A 25 3.34 -5.82 -21.80
N ARG A 26 2.60 -6.22 -22.83
CA ARG A 26 1.44 -7.13 -22.66
C ARG A 26 1.81 -8.42 -21.94
N ARG A 27 2.94 -9.04 -22.29
CA ARG A 27 3.43 -10.23 -21.61
C ARG A 27 3.77 -9.97 -20.14
N LYS A 28 4.45 -8.86 -19.82
CA LYS A 28 4.76 -8.45 -18.44
C LYS A 28 3.48 -8.24 -17.62
N VAL A 29 2.53 -7.47 -18.14
CA VAL A 29 1.27 -7.19 -17.44
C VAL A 29 0.43 -8.45 -17.30
N SER A 30 0.38 -9.31 -18.31
CA SER A 30 -0.33 -10.59 -18.23
C SER A 30 0.27 -11.50 -17.15
N ALA A 31 1.60 -11.60 -17.07
CA ALA A 31 2.28 -12.36 -16.03
C ALA A 31 1.99 -11.83 -14.62
N CYS A 32 1.93 -10.51 -14.45
CA CYS A 32 1.56 -9.89 -13.17
C CYS A 32 0.09 -10.10 -12.79
N ASN A 33 -0.79 -10.35 -13.77
CA ASN A 33 -2.22 -10.56 -13.55
C ASN A 33 -2.61 -12.01 -13.30
N THR A 34 -1.70 -12.96 -13.49
CA THR A 34 -1.93 -14.38 -13.19
C THR A 34 -1.58 -14.67 -11.75
N ILE A 35 -2.51 -14.33 -10.84
CA ILE A 35 -2.30 -14.48 -9.39
C ILE A 35 -3.04 -15.72 -8.90
N LYS A 36 -2.39 -16.55 -8.10
CA LYS A 36 -3.04 -17.68 -7.43
C LYS A 36 -4.12 -17.18 -6.47
N PRO A 37 -5.28 -17.85 -6.35
CA PRO A 37 -6.37 -17.40 -5.47
C PRO A 37 -5.93 -17.13 -4.03
N SER A 38 -5.06 -17.98 -3.47
CA SER A 38 -4.52 -17.79 -2.12
C SER A 38 -3.73 -16.50 -1.96
N VAL A 39 -2.88 -16.17 -2.93
CA VAL A 39 -2.11 -14.92 -2.94
C VAL A 39 -3.03 -13.71 -3.16
N TYR A 40 -4.02 -13.84 -4.05
CA TYR A 40 -5.01 -12.78 -4.27
C TYR A 40 -5.77 -12.43 -3.00
N ASN A 41 -6.24 -13.42 -2.25
CA ASN A 41 -6.93 -13.19 -0.97
C ASN A 41 -6.02 -12.45 0.03
N MET A 42 -4.78 -12.87 0.16
CA MET A 42 -3.81 -12.18 1.03
C MET A 42 -3.53 -10.74 0.56
N LEU A 43 -3.47 -10.47 -0.74
CA LEU A 43 -3.31 -9.11 -1.27
C LEU A 43 -4.52 -8.23 -0.94
N VAL A 44 -5.74 -8.79 -1.00
CA VAL A 44 -6.96 -8.08 -0.60
C VAL A 44 -6.98 -7.79 0.91
N GLU A 45 -6.55 -8.75 1.73
CA GLU A 45 -6.40 -8.57 3.19
C GLU A 45 -5.36 -7.48 3.51
N ALA A 46 -4.19 -7.53 2.87
CA ALA A 46 -3.09 -6.58 3.08
C ALA A 46 -3.39 -5.18 2.51
N PHE A 47 -4.36 -5.05 1.60
CA PHE A 47 -4.69 -3.76 1.01
C PHE A 47 -5.19 -2.78 2.06
N ALA A 48 -4.46 -1.69 2.26
CA ALA A 48 -4.85 -0.58 3.11
C ALA A 48 -5.11 0.67 2.23
N GLY A 49 -6.19 1.38 2.52
CA GLY A 49 -6.45 2.70 1.97
C GLY A 49 -5.52 3.76 2.58
N GLY A 50 -5.75 5.03 2.23
CA GLY A 50 -5.04 6.14 2.88
C GLY A 50 -5.24 6.11 4.41
N TYR A 51 -4.17 6.42 5.13
CA TYR A 51 -4.25 6.56 6.57
C TYR A 51 -5.02 7.84 6.92
N THR A 52 -6.21 7.66 7.48
CA THR A 52 -7.02 8.75 8.05
C THR A 52 -7.30 8.43 9.50
N HIS A 53 -6.99 9.38 10.38
CA HIS A 53 -7.15 9.17 11.80
C HIS A 53 -7.31 10.50 12.55
N ALA A 54 -8.33 10.60 13.40
CA ALA A 54 -8.47 11.67 14.37
C ALA A 54 -7.87 11.20 15.70
N ASN A 55 -6.92 11.95 16.23
CA ASN A 55 -6.26 11.57 17.46
C ASN A 55 -7.16 11.85 18.68
N TYR A 56 -7.51 10.79 19.42
CA TYR A 56 -8.46 10.87 20.54
C TYR A 56 -7.99 11.76 21.71
N ILE A 57 -6.68 12.00 21.86
CA ILE A 57 -6.15 12.86 22.92
C ILE A 57 -6.55 14.33 22.72
N PHE A 58 -6.92 14.70 21.51
CA PHE A 58 -7.32 16.06 21.15
C PHE A 58 -8.83 16.17 20.93
N THR A 59 -9.60 15.18 21.39
CA THR A 59 -11.07 15.25 21.33
C THR A 59 -11.58 16.42 22.18
N ASP A 60 -12.48 17.20 21.62
CA ASP A 60 -13.07 18.41 22.23
C ASP A 60 -12.07 19.57 22.48
N GLU A 61 -10.84 19.48 21.97
CA GLU A 61 -9.87 20.57 22.00
C GLU A 61 -10.04 21.50 20.79
N VAL A 62 -9.86 22.79 21.02
CA VAL A 62 -9.86 23.82 19.98
C VAL A 62 -8.44 24.34 19.77
N PHE A 63 -7.88 24.05 18.60
CA PHE A 63 -6.55 24.54 18.24
C PHE A 63 -6.65 25.85 17.43
N LYS A 64 -5.79 26.81 17.78
CA LYS A 64 -5.56 28.03 17.00
C LYS A 64 -4.25 27.90 16.23
N ASN A 65 -4.11 28.61 15.12
CA ASN A 65 -2.90 28.65 14.30
C ASN A 65 -2.50 27.24 13.79
N VAL A 66 -3.46 26.55 13.17
CA VAL A 66 -3.25 25.22 12.58
C VAL A 66 -2.82 25.37 11.12
N ASP A 67 -1.69 24.77 10.76
CA ASP A 67 -1.21 24.69 9.38
C ASP A 67 -1.69 23.41 8.72
N SER A 68 -2.01 23.49 7.41
CA SER A 68 -2.35 22.34 6.59
C SER A 68 -1.27 22.10 5.55
N PHE A 69 -0.75 20.88 5.48
CA PHE A 69 0.26 20.47 4.52
C PHE A 69 -0.33 19.44 3.55
N ASP A 70 -0.09 19.63 2.26
CA ASP A 70 -0.46 18.67 1.20
C ASP A 70 0.76 18.31 0.36
N GLU A 71 0.96 17.01 0.12
CA GLU A 71 2.05 16.54 -0.72
C GLU A 71 1.62 16.57 -2.20
N THR A 72 2.26 17.44 -2.96
CA THR A 72 1.93 17.65 -4.36
C THR A 72 2.17 16.39 -5.19
N SER A 73 1.07 15.80 -5.70
CA SER A 73 1.11 14.66 -6.63
C SER A 73 1.81 13.41 -6.07
N ALA A 74 1.59 13.08 -4.80
CA ALA A 74 2.17 11.93 -4.11
C ALA A 74 2.04 10.62 -4.91
N TYR A 75 0.86 10.29 -5.44
CA TYR A 75 0.66 9.06 -6.22
C TYR A 75 1.48 9.01 -7.53
N PRO A 76 1.47 10.04 -8.41
CA PRO A 76 2.37 10.07 -9.57
C PRO A 76 3.84 9.94 -9.18
N TYR A 77 4.28 10.61 -8.12
CA TYR A 77 5.66 10.51 -7.63
C TYR A 77 6.02 9.07 -7.27
N VAL A 78 5.20 8.38 -6.49
CA VAL A 78 5.42 6.98 -6.09
C VAL A 78 5.45 6.07 -7.32
N LEU A 79 4.51 6.23 -8.27
CA LEU A 79 4.46 5.41 -9.48
C LEU A 79 5.73 5.54 -10.34
N VAL A 80 6.35 6.71 -10.37
CA VAL A 80 7.54 6.97 -11.20
C VAL A 80 8.84 6.58 -10.49
N THR A 81 8.91 6.73 -9.16
CA THR A 81 10.17 6.61 -8.41
C THR A 81 10.33 5.32 -7.63
N ARG A 82 9.24 4.59 -7.37
CA ARG A 82 9.29 3.40 -6.54
C ARG A 82 9.23 2.12 -7.36
N ARG A 83 9.78 1.05 -6.79
CA ARG A 83 9.71 -0.31 -7.34
C ARG A 83 8.44 -1.00 -6.85
N PHE A 84 7.89 -1.86 -7.68
CA PHE A 84 6.66 -2.62 -7.44
C PHE A 84 6.92 -4.11 -7.63
N PRO A 85 6.14 -5.01 -7.01
CA PRO A 85 6.19 -6.43 -7.30
C PRO A 85 5.72 -6.69 -8.74
N MET A 86 6.65 -7.00 -9.64
CA MET A 86 6.39 -7.11 -11.09
C MET A 86 6.45 -8.55 -11.62
N LYS A 87 6.46 -9.53 -10.75
CA LYS A 87 6.41 -10.97 -11.07
C LYS A 87 5.50 -11.71 -10.10
N ASP A 88 5.22 -12.97 -10.42
CA ASP A 88 4.41 -13.85 -9.58
C ASP A 88 4.98 -13.96 -8.17
N PHE A 89 4.09 -13.92 -7.20
CA PHE A 89 4.41 -14.23 -5.82
C PHE A 89 4.70 -15.72 -5.66
N ARG A 90 5.86 -16.04 -5.06
CA ARG A 90 6.31 -17.39 -4.76
C ARG A 90 6.36 -17.58 -3.26
N GLU A 91 5.93 -18.76 -2.82
CA GLU A 91 6.03 -19.13 -1.42
C GLU A 91 7.48 -19.16 -0.94
N CYS A 92 7.70 -18.70 0.30
CA CYS A 92 9.00 -18.72 0.96
C CYS A 92 8.81 -18.94 2.46
N ARG A 93 9.92 -19.10 3.17
CA ARG A 93 9.93 -19.14 4.62
C ARG A 93 10.84 -18.05 5.15
N ILE A 94 10.26 -17.06 5.80
CA ILE A 94 10.95 -16.04 6.57
C ILE A 94 10.43 -16.08 8.01
N LYS A 95 11.31 -15.79 8.97
CA LYS A 95 10.96 -15.81 10.40
C LYS A 95 11.05 -14.42 11.04
N LYS A 96 11.87 -13.55 10.47
CA LYS A 96 12.15 -12.24 11.03
C LYS A 96 12.43 -11.20 9.93
N ARG A 97 12.43 -9.92 10.31
CA ARG A 97 12.67 -8.79 9.41
C ARG A 97 13.98 -8.92 8.63
N GLU A 98 15.03 -9.41 9.28
CA GLU A 98 16.38 -9.53 8.71
C GLU A 98 16.47 -10.58 7.60
N ASP A 99 15.52 -11.50 7.53
CA ASP A 99 15.44 -12.50 6.45
C ASP A 99 14.93 -11.88 5.13
N MET A 100 14.39 -10.63 5.19
CA MET A 100 13.86 -9.94 4.03
C MET A 100 14.94 -9.23 3.23
N LEU A 101 15.14 -9.66 1.99
CA LEU A 101 16.12 -9.06 1.09
C LEU A 101 15.54 -7.81 0.39
N PRO A 102 16.35 -6.75 0.17
CA PRO A 102 15.87 -5.44 -0.31
C PRO A 102 15.34 -5.43 -1.76
N ASN A 103 15.64 -6.48 -2.54
CA ASN A 103 15.20 -6.60 -3.94
C ASN A 103 13.88 -7.36 -4.11
N PHE A 104 13.26 -7.76 -3.00
CA PHE A 104 12.01 -8.50 -3.02
C PHE A 104 10.92 -7.79 -2.23
N ALA A 105 9.72 -7.79 -2.80
CA ALA A 105 8.48 -7.49 -2.08
C ALA A 105 8.05 -8.74 -1.33
N TYR A 106 7.60 -8.58 -0.11
CA TYR A 106 7.04 -9.68 0.66
C TYR A 106 5.57 -9.42 0.99
N LEU A 107 4.80 -10.49 0.95
CA LEU A 107 3.43 -10.55 1.44
C LEU A 107 3.42 -11.60 2.54
N ILE A 108 3.07 -11.20 3.76
CA ILE A 108 3.21 -12.02 4.95
C ILE A 108 1.95 -12.00 5.80
N ARG A 109 1.66 -13.13 6.43
CA ARG A 109 0.68 -13.23 7.50
C ARG A 109 1.41 -13.35 8.83
N VAL A 110 1.09 -12.47 9.77
CA VAL A 110 1.83 -12.32 11.02
C VAL A 110 0.86 -12.32 12.19
N LYS A 111 1.22 -13.09 13.22
CA LYS A 111 0.62 -12.99 14.54
C LYS A 111 1.53 -12.17 15.44
N PHE A 112 0.98 -11.16 16.10
CA PHE A 112 1.67 -10.38 17.13
C PHE A 112 1.06 -10.67 18.47
N TYR A 113 1.90 -10.74 19.50
CA TYR A 113 1.50 -10.99 20.89
C TYR A 113 1.90 -9.82 21.77
N ASN A 114 0.97 -9.38 22.63
CA ASN A 114 1.12 -8.24 23.54
C ASN A 114 1.64 -6.99 22.81
N ILE A 115 1.00 -6.65 21.69
CA ILE A 115 1.35 -5.49 20.88
C ILE A 115 0.79 -4.20 21.47
N LYS A 116 1.62 -3.13 21.45
CA LYS A 116 1.25 -1.80 21.94
C LYS A 116 1.90 -0.72 21.09
N CYS A 117 1.15 0.30 20.71
CA CYS A 117 1.65 1.46 19.98
C CYS A 117 2.65 2.25 20.85
N LYS A 118 3.82 2.61 20.27
CA LYS A 118 4.85 3.45 20.91
C LYS A 118 4.45 4.93 20.93
N TYR A 119 3.72 5.33 19.89
CA TYR A 119 3.34 6.71 19.65
C TYR A 119 1.82 6.83 19.59
N TYR A 120 1.32 8.05 19.51
CA TYR A 120 -0.14 8.29 19.42
C TYR A 120 -0.73 8.04 18.03
N ASN A 121 0.11 7.72 17.03
CA ASN A 121 -0.31 7.40 15.68
C ASN A 121 -0.57 5.90 15.55
N ASN A 122 -1.81 5.49 15.79
CA ASN A 122 -2.22 4.10 15.76
C ASN A 122 -2.41 3.63 14.31
N PHE A 123 -1.40 3.02 13.71
CA PHE A 123 -1.42 2.63 12.29
C PHE A 123 -2.34 1.45 12.00
N ILE A 124 -2.33 0.42 12.86
CA ILE A 124 -3.06 -0.83 12.59
C ILE A 124 -4.57 -0.63 12.76
N SER A 125 -5.34 -0.92 11.70
CA SER A 125 -6.80 -0.98 11.77
C SER A 125 -7.26 -2.34 12.26
N ALA A 126 -8.13 -2.38 13.27
CA ALA A 126 -8.72 -3.61 13.77
C ALA A 126 -9.56 -4.34 12.70
N SER A 127 -10.20 -3.59 11.78
CA SER A 127 -10.97 -4.16 10.67
C SER A 127 -10.12 -4.89 9.62
N LYS A 128 -8.79 -4.70 9.65
CA LYS A 128 -7.84 -5.40 8.77
C LYS A 128 -7.19 -6.62 9.42
N CYS A 129 -7.48 -6.84 10.70
CA CYS A 129 -7.00 -8.03 11.39
C CYS A 129 -7.94 -9.21 11.12
N ASN A 130 -7.37 -10.37 10.81
CA ASN A 130 -8.10 -11.63 10.71
C ASN A 130 -8.52 -12.12 12.10
N ASN A 131 -7.75 -11.76 13.13
CA ASN A 131 -8.09 -11.94 14.54
C ASN A 131 -7.61 -10.72 15.34
N PHE A 132 -8.43 -10.29 16.31
CA PHE A 132 -8.10 -9.25 17.29
C PHE A 132 -8.67 -9.67 18.64
N ALA A 133 -7.80 -9.84 19.61
CA ALA A 133 -8.17 -10.27 20.96
C ALA A 133 -7.59 -9.38 22.05
N GLY A 134 -8.44 -9.04 23.02
CA GLY A 134 -8.06 -8.42 24.29
C GLY A 134 -7.32 -7.09 24.17
N GLY A 135 -7.94 -6.08 23.56
CA GLY A 135 -7.24 -4.84 23.27
C GLY A 135 -8.01 -3.55 23.56
N LYS A 136 -7.35 -2.42 23.30
CA LYS A 136 -7.91 -1.06 23.31
C LYS A 136 -7.78 -0.46 21.92
N LEU A 137 -8.86 0.15 21.44
CA LEU A 137 -8.94 0.83 20.16
C LEU A 137 -9.09 2.33 20.33
N ASP A 138 -8.66 3.06 19.32
CA ASP A 138 -8.95 4.47 19.10
C ASP A 138 -9.50 4.62 17.68
N ASN A 139 -10.77 5.01 17.54
CA ASN A 139 -11.47 5.12 16.25
C ASN A 139 -11.21 3.93 15.31
N GLY A 140 -11.30 2.69 15.85
CA GLY A 140 -11.05 1.47 15.09
C GLY A 140 -9.57 1.13 14.85
N ARG A 141 -8.65 1.93 15.38
CA ARG A 141 -7.20 1.70 15.32
C ARG A 141 -6.70 1.08 16.62
N ILE A 142 -5.76 0.17 16.53
CA ILE A 142 -5.25 -0.60 17.67
C ILE A 142 -4.22 0.23 18.44
N ILE A 143 -4.55 0.57 19.70
CA ILE A 143 -3.60 1.12 20.67
C ILE A 143 -2.79 -0.01 21.28
N LYS A 144 -3.47 -1.08 21.70
CA LYS A 144 -2.86 -2.30 22.25
C LYS A 144 -3.76 -3.50 22.06
N ALA A 145 -3.17 -4.68 21.96
CA ALA A 145 -3.88 -5.95 21.90
C ALA A 145 -3.04 -7.08 22.54
N LYS A 146 -3.72 -8.09 23.10
CA LYS A 146 -3.05 -9.32 23.56
C LYS A 146 -2.59 -10.15 22.36
N GLU A 147 -3.42 -10.25 21.33
CA GLU A 147 -3.11 -10.98 20.11
C GLU A 147 -3.78 -10.33 18.92
N ILE A 148 -3.06 -10.24 17.80
CA ILE A 148 -3.61 -9.93 16.48
C ILE A 148 -3.03 -10.88 15.44
N ASP A 149 -3.83 -11.22 14.42
CA ASP A 149 -3.43 -11.93 13.20
C ASP A 149 -3.74 -11.02 12.01
N ILE A 150 -2.74 -10.64 11.24
CA ILE A 150 -2.88 -9.65 10.17
C ILE A 150 -2.01 -10.01 8.97
N THR A 151 -2.51 -9.72 7.77
CA THR A 151 -1.76 -9.85 6.53
C THR A 151 -1.17 -8.49 6.14
N LEU A 152 0.13 -8.45 5.85
CA LEU A 152 0.92 -7.23 5.65
C LEU A 152 1.81 -7.32 4.42
N THR A 153 2.12 -6.17 3.84
CA THR A 153 3.29 -6.02 2.97
C THR A 153 4.57 -5.90 3.81
N ASP A 154 5.73 -6.09 3.19
CA ASP A 154 7.03 -5.88 3.86
C ASP A 154 7.22 -4.43 4.33
N ILE A 155 6.62 -3.47 3.64
CA ILE A 155 6.66 -2.04 4.00
C ILE A 155 5.88 -1.83 5.29
N ASP A 156 4.63 -2.31 5.34
CA ASP A 156 3.77 -2.17 6.52
C ASP A 156 4.33 -2.93 7.72
N PHE A 157 4.87 -4.13 7.51
CA PHE A 157 5.50 -4.92 8.56
C PHE A 157 6.68 -4.20 9.20
N LYS A 158 7.58 -3.63 8.39
CA LYS A 158 8.71 -2.83 8.89
C LYS A 158 8.23 -1.62 9.67
N PHE A 159 7.23 -0.90 9.12
CA PHE A 159 6.64 0.26 9.77
C PHE A 159 5.99 -0.10 11.12
N ILE A 160 5.28 -1.23 11.21
CA ILE A 160 4.69 -1.70 12.46
C ILE A 160 5.77 -2.01 13.49
N LEU A 161 6.85 -2.71 13.12
CA LEU A 161 7.95 -2.99 14.05
C LEU A 161 8.66 -1.72 14.55
N ASP A 162 8.68 -0.67 13.75
CA ASP A 162 9.27 0.62 14.14
C ASP A 162 8.33 1.43 15.05
N THR A 163 7.01 1.27 14.92
CA THR A 163 5.99 2.09 15.61
C THR A 163 5.23 1.39 16.74
N TYR A 164 5.35 0.09 16.85
CA TYR A 164 4.76 -0.72 17.92
C TYR A 164 5.82 -1.52 18.66
N ASP A 165 5.63 -1.71 19.96
CA ASP A 165 6.29 -2.73 20.75
C ASP A 165 5.43 -4.00 20.77
N CYS A 166 6.06 -5.16 20.70
CA CYS A 166 5.40 -6.45 20.91
C CYS A 166 6.34 -7.39 21.68
N GLU A 167 5.76 -8.29 22.46
CA GLU A 167 6.54 -9.30 23.19
C GLU A 167 7.21 -10.26 22.21
N ARG A 168 6.45 -10.72 21.23
CA ARG A 168 6.91 -11.58 20.12
C ARG A 168 5.98 -11.49 18.93
N TYR A 169 6.47 -11.91 17.79
CA TYR A 169 5.65 -12.13 16.60
C TYR A 169 6.01 -13.45 15.92
N GLU A 170 5.08 -13.98 15.12
CA GLU A 170 5.24 -15.21 14.37
C GLU A 170 4.74 -14.99 12.93
N ILE A 171 5.61 -15.22 11.94
CA ILE A 171 5.22 -15.18 10.53
C ILE A 171 4.71 -16.57 10.18
N THR A 172 3.41 -16.70 9.95
CA THR A 172 2.74 -17.99 9.70
C THR A 172 2.69 -18.34 8.23
N GLN A 173 2.72 -17.34 7.35
CA GLN A 173 2.72 -17.54 5.90
C GLN A 173 3.50 -16.40 5.23
N SER A 174 4.26 -16.72 4.18
CA SER A 174 5.03 -15.72 3.48
C SER A 174 5.22 -16.05 2.00
N TYR A 175 5.16 -15.00 1.19
CA TYR A 175 5.42 -15.01 -0.24
C TYR A 175 6.37 -13.87 -0.58
N TYR A 176 7.12 -14.03 -1.67
CA TYR A 176 7.96 -12.95 -2.21
C TYR A 176 7.73 -12.78 -3.70
N ALA A 177 7.93 -11.57 -4.18
CA ALA A 177 8.00 -11.22 -5.60
C ALA A 177 9.19 -10.29 -5.85
N ILE A 178 9.70 -10.27 -7.08
CA ILE A 178 10.83 -9.41 -7.43
C ILE A 178 10.34 -7.96 -7.57
N TYR A 179 11.02 -7.02 -6.92
CA TYR A 179 10.83 -5.60 -7.09
C TYR A 179 11.47 -5.11 -8.39
N GLU A 180 10.66 -4.54 -9.26
CA GLU A 180 11.11 -3.84 -10.48
C GLU A 180 10.39 -2.49 -10.60
N TYR A 181 10.97 -1.57 -11.39
CA TYR A 181 10.26 -0.35 -11.78
C TYR A 181 9.14 -0.69 -12.77
N LEU A 182 8.10 0.13 -12.75
CA LEU A 182 7.07 0.05 -13.78
C LEU A 182 7.70 0.26 -15.17
N PRO A 183 7.14 -0.35 -16.23
CA PRO A 183 7.68 -0.20 -17.58
C PRO A 183 7.77 1.28 -18.01
N ASN A 184 8.82 1.63 -18.79
CA ASN A 184 9.07 3.01 -19.21
C ASN A 184 7.87 3.65 -19.94
N GLN A 185 7.12 2.86 -20.71
CA GLN A 185 5.91 3.34 -21.39
C GLN A 185 4.86 3.85 -20.40
N PHE A 186 4.71 3.16 -19.26
CA PHE A 186 3.81 3.59 -18.18
C PHE A 186 4.34 4.84 -17.48
N ILE A 187 5.62 4.84 -17.13
CA ILE A 187 6.28 5.99 -16.47
C ILE A 187 6.16 7.24 -17.35
N ASN A 188 6.49 7.13 -18.63
CA ASN A 188 6.39 8.24 -19.59
C ASN A 188 4.94 8.75 -19.74
N PHE A 189 3.96 7.83 -19.74
CA PHE A 189 2.55 8.21 -19.75
C PHE A 189 2.15 9.01 -18.50
N VAL A 190 2.57 8.57 -17.31
CA VAL A 190 2.31 9.30 -16.06
C VAL A 190 2.94 10.68 -16.07
N LEU A 191 4.19 10.79 -16.51
CA LEU A 191 4.92 12.06 -16.63
C LEU A 191 4.25 13.02 -17.62
N GLU A 192 3.81 12.53 -18.78
CA GLU A 192 3.06 13.33 -19.77
C GLU A 192 1.78 13.91 -19.16
N LYS A 193 1.00 13.07 -18.45
CA LYS A 193 -0.24 13.54 -17.81
C LYS A 193 0.04 14.55 -16.70
N TYR A 194 1.13 14.37 -15.96
CA TYR A 194 1.56 15.32 -14.94
C TYR A 194 1.94 16.69 -15.55
N VAL A 195 2.75 16.70 -16.59
CA VAL A 195 3.14 17.93 -17.30
C VAL A 195 1.90 18.66 -17.85
N ASN A 196 0.97 17.91 -18.45
CA ASN A 196 -0.27 18.49 -18.95
C ASN A 196 -1.13 19.10 -17.83
N LYS A 197 -1.24 18.42 -16.68
CA LYS A 197 -1.94 18.95 -15.50
C LYS A 197 -1.33 20.26 -15.02
N THR A 198 0.01 20.36 -14.98
CA THR A 198 0.70 21.57 -14.50
C THR A 198 0.61 22.75 -15.47
N LYS A 199 0.60 22.51 -16.79
CA LYS A 199 0.40 23.56 -17.80
C LYS A 199 -0.97 24.24 -17.70
N PHE A 200 -2.00 23.53 -17.26
CA PHE A 200 -3.35 24.07 -17.09
C PHE A 200 -3.65 24.56 -15.67
N LYS A 201 -2.69 24.44 -14.74
CA LYS A 201 -2.87 24.95 -13.38
C LYS A 201 -2.78 26.46 -13.39
N GLY A 202 -3.94 27.13 -13.19
CA GLY A 202 -4.05 28.61 -13.22
C GLY A 202 -4.77 29.18 -14.43
N VAL A 203 -5.09 28.39 -15.44
CA VAL A 203 -6.01 28.80 -16.52
C VAL A 203 -7.42 28.65 -15.98
N LYS A 204 -8.05 29.79 -15.61
CA LYS A 204 -9.50 29.83 -15.33
C LYS A 204 -10.21 29.59 -16.67
N GLY A 205 -10.97 28.49 -16.77
CA GLY A 205 -11.91 28.26 -17.85
C GLY A 205 -13.16 29.11 -17.67
#